data_6c048e6b659e33b0cef5f53b7727ae21
#
_entry.id   6c048e6b659e33b0cef5f53b7727ae21
#
_cell.length_a   1.000
_cell.length_b   1.000
_cell.length_c   1.000
_cell.angle_alpha   90.00
_cell.angle_beta   90.00
_cell.angle_gamma   90.00
#
_symmetry.space_group_name_H-M   'P 1'
#
loop_
_entity.id
_entity.type
_entity.pdbx_description
1 polymer ?
#
loop_
_entity_poly.entity_id
_entity_poly.type
_entity_poly.pdbx_seq_one_letter_code
_entity_poly.pdbx_strand_id
1 'polypeptide(L)' 'AAVYWNASTRFTDGGEFGLGCEMGISTQKLHARGPLGLAELCTFKFIARGSGQIR' A
#
# COMPACT_ATOMS: atom_id res chain seq x y z
N ALA A 1 8.87 -4.67 -4.52
CA ALA A 1 9.40 -4.78 -3.14
C ALA A 1 10.35 -3.61 -2.86
N ALA A 2 10.90 -3.54 -1.65
CA ALA A 2 11.84 -2.50 -1.29
C ALA A 2 13.21 -2.74 -1.89
N VAL A 3 13.90 -1.66 -2.24
CA VAL A 3 15.29 -1.69 -2.69
C VAL A 3 16.13 -0.88 -1.70
N TYR A 4 17.22 -1.46 -1.27
CA TYR A 4 18.11 -0.84 -0.29
C TYR A 4 19.45 -0.51 -0.93
N TRP A 5 19.88 0.72 -0.77
CA TRP A 5 21.19 1.19 -1.19
C TRP A 5 21.86 1.82 0.01
N ASN A 6 22.99 1.27 0.42
CA ASN A 6 23.79 1.75 1.55
C ASN A 6 22.93 1.93 2.81
N ALA A 7 22.01 1.02 3.04
CA ALA A 7 21.11 1.02 4.18
C ALA A 7 20.87 -0.41 4.67
N SER A 8 20.64 -0.56 5.96
CA SER A 8 20.32 -1.84 6.55
C SER A 8 18.89 -2.26 6.16
N THR A 9 18.68 -3.53 5.86
CA THR A 9 17.35 -4.08 5.65
C THR A 9 16.49 -4.02 6.92
N ARG A 10 17.07 -3.74 8.07
CA ARG A 10 16.35 -3.52 9.33
C ARG A 10 15.47 -2.27 9.29
N PHE A 11 15.68 -1.38 8.32
CA PHE A 11 14.78 -0.27 8.08
C PHE A 11 13.45 -0.69 7.44
N THR A 12 13.31 -1.94 7.02
CA THR A 12 12.01 -2.48 6.58
C THR A 12 11.09 -2.60 7.80
N ASP A 13 10.46 -1.51 8.12
CA ASP A 13 9.63 -1.36 9.30
C ASP A 13 8.51 -0.36 9.00
N GLY A 14 7.29 -0.72 9.33
CA GLY A 14 6.13 0.13 9.08
C GLY A 14 6.23 1.48 9.78
N GLY A 15 6.85 1.52 10.97
CA GLY A 15 7.11 2.76 11.69
C GLY A 15 8.10 3.66 10.97
N GLU A 16 9.20 3.11 10.52
CA GLU A 16 10.25 3.85 9.80
C GLU A 16 9.75 4.39 8.45
N PHE A 17 8.89 3.65 7.75
CA PHE A 17 8.29 4.09 6.50
C PHE A 17 7.05 4.97 6.71
N GLY A 18 6.64 5.20 7.94
CA GLY A 18 5.47 6.03 8.23
C GLY A 18 4.13 5.38 7.92
N LEU A 19 4.09 4.06 7.84
CA LEU A 19 2.88 3.29 7.51
C LEU A 19 2.08 2.90 8.74
N GLY A 20 2.63 3.10 9.94
CA GLY A 20 2.01 2.75 11.21
C GLY A 20 2.08 1.27 11.57
N CYS A 21 2.09 0.40 10.58
CA CYS A 21 2.22 -1.05 10.76
C CYS A 21 2.83 -1.64 9.50
N GLU A 22 3.07 -2.94 9.52
CA GLU A 22 3.61 -3.64 8.36
C GLU A 22 3.07 -5.05 8.27
N MET A 23 2.94 -5.55 7.04
CA MET A 23 2.59 -6.92 6.74
C MET A 23 3.49 -7.41 5.62
N GLY A 24 4.03 -8.60 5.75
CA GLY A 24 4.85 -9.22 4.72
C GLY A 24 4.01 -10.11 3.82
N ILE A 25 3.91 -9.77 2.55
CA ILE A 25 3.26 -10.58 1.53
C ILE A 25 4.16 -10.58 0.29
N SER A 26 4.42 -11.74 -0.25
CA SER A 26 5.32 -11.89 -1.40
C SER A 26 4.79 -12.90 -2.40
N THR A 27 3.58 -12.69 -2.91
CA THR A 27 2.96 -13.61 -3.85
C THR A 27 3.10 -13.17 -5.30
N GLN A 28 3.09 -11.88 -5.56
CA GLN A 28 3.19 -11.32 -6.92
C GLN A 28 3.72 -9.90 -6.87
N LYS A 29 3.94 -9.31 -8.03
CA LYS A 29 4.57 -7.99 -8.15
C LYS A 29 3.57 -6.84 -8.30
N LEU A 30 2.29 -7.12 -8.50
CA LEU A 30 1.29 -6.09 -8.81
C LEU A 30 0.74 -5.36 -7.60
N HIS A 31 0.75 -5.98 -6.44
CA HIS A 31 0.28 -5.34 -5.22
C HIS A 31 1.41 -4.61 -4.50
N ALA A 32 1.04 -3.71 -3.60
CA ALA A 32 2.02 -3.03 -2.75
C ALA A 32 2.72 -4.06 -1.86
N ARG A 33 4.01 -3.90 -1.70
CA ARG A 33 4.82 -4.78 -0.85
C ARG A 33 6.16 -4.16 -0.53
N GLY A 34 6.77 -4.61 0.55
CA GLY A 34 8.10 -4.28 1.00
C GLY A 34 8.33 -2.88 1.54
N PRO A 35 7.71 -2.43 2.60
CA PRO A 35 6.62 -3.00 3.40
C PRO A 35 5.22 -2.64 2.89
N LEU A 36 4.23 -3.34 3.42
CA LEU A 36 2.82 -3.15 3.13
C LEU A 36 2.14 -2.70 4.43
N GLY A 37 1.45 -1.57 4.39
CA GLY A 37 0.75 -1.03 5.54
C GLY A 37 -0.75 -1.26 5.49
N LEU A 38 -1.47 -0.64 6.43
CA LEU A 38 -2.93 -0.78 6.53
C LEU A 38 -3.66 -0.23 5.30
N ALA A 39 -3.18 0.88 4.77
CA ALA A 39 -3.81 1.53 3.61
C ALA A 39 -3.84 0.61 2.39
N GLU A 40 -2.79 -0.17 2.18
CA GLU A 40 -2.66 -1.07 1.03
C GLU A 40 -3.53 -2.32 1.16
N LEU A 41 -4.02 -2.61 2.36
CA LEU A 41 -4.98 -3.70 2.58
C LEU A 41 -6.42 -3.28 2.27
N CYS A 42 -6.63 -1.99 2.03
CA CYS A 42 -7.93 -1.43 1.73
C CYS A 42 -8.09 -1.17 0.24
N THR A 43 -9.33 -1.05 -0.19
CA THR A 43 -9.65 -0.60 -1.53
C THR A 43 -10.73 0.47 -1.43
N PHE A 44 -11.02 1.10 -2.55
CA PHE A 44 -12.06 2.12 -2.61
C PHE A 44 -13.04 1.80 -3.73
N LYS A 45 -14.21 2.39 -3.66
CA LYS A 45 -15.19 2.34 -4.75
C LYS A 45 -15.75 3.72 -5.00
N PHE A 46 -16.07 3.99 -6.24
CA PHE A 46 -16.78 5.21 -6.60
C PHE A 46 -18.28 4.98 -6.44
N ILE A 47 -18.97 5.93 -5.85
CA ILE A 47 -20.43 5.94 -5.76
C ILE A 47 -20.90 7.15 -6.54
N ALA A 48 -21.43 6.94 -7.73
CA ALA A 48 -21.99 8.01 -8.55
C ALA A 48 -23.49 8.11 -8.27
N ARG A 49 -23.91 9.29 -7.86
CA ARG A 49 -25.33 9.59 -7.62
C ARG A 49 -25.75 10.64 -8.64
N GLY A 50 -26.84 10.38 -9.34
CA GLY A 50 -27.38 11.28 -10.34
C GLY A 50 -28.80 11.66 -10.05
N SER A 51 -29.28 12.70 -10.73
CA SER A 51 -30.66 13.16 -10.72
C SER A 51 -31.22 13.27 -12.13
N GLY A 52 -30.83 12.33 -13.01
CA GLY A 52 -31.29 12.30 -14.41
C GLY A 52 -30.38 13.00 -15.41
N GLN A 53 -29.17 13.37 -15.00
CA GLN A 53 -28.23 13.98 -15.95
C GLN A 53 -27.88 12.98 -17.06
N ILE A 54 -27.77 13.50 -18.25
CA ILE A 54 -27.33 12.75 -19.43
C ILE A 54 -25.99 13.32 -19.92
N ARG A 55 -25.22 12.44 -20.55
CA ARG A 55 -23.92 12.81 -21.11
C ARG A 55 -24.01 13.04 -22.62
#